data_6e037e8dfc7f2dcb99d5d774eca03065
#
_entry.id   6e037e8dfc7f2dcb99d5d774eca03065
#
_cell.length_a   1.000
_cell.length_b   1.000
_cell.length_c   1.000
_cell.angle_alpha   90.00
_cell.angle_beta   90.00
_cell.angle_gamma   90.00
#
_symmetry.space_group_name_H-M   'P 1'
#
loop_
_entity.id
_entity.type
_entity.pdbx_description
1 polymer ?
#
loop_
_entity_poly.entity_id
_entity_poly.type
_entity_poly.pdbx_seq_one_letter_code
_entity_poly.pdbx_strand_id
1 'polypeptide(L)'
;MMIANVPDFFIFLSRKTQHTMTKKLLFLILFIAAATLGQAQVSKMLGQWNTFDDKTGEMRSCVNITEKNGTYSCEVIKLYEKDANGQYKVMQPPYPKGYEGVVGTELFKEMKANGDQLKGKVYDPESQKTYFGKITYKEKTDELVLRGSLDKAGILGRSQTWKRNK
;
A
#
# COMPACT_ATOMS: atom_id res chain seq x y z
N MET A 1 34.50 52.73 37.34
CA MET A 1 34.14 51.36 36.83
C MET A 1 32.96 51.55 35.91
N MET A 2 33.23 51.63 34.57
CA MET A 2 32.20 51.85 33.54
C MET A 2 31.62 50.53 33.15
N ILE A 3 30.33 50.32 33.37
CA ILE A 3 29.57 49.19 32.86
C ILE A 3 29.19 49.52 31.43
N ALA A 4 29.75 48.78 30.47
CA ALA A 4 29.44 48.94 29.05
C ALA A 4 28.00 48.48 28.80
N ASN A 5 27.17 49.38 28.33
CA ASN A 5 25.80 49.14 27.92
C ASN A 5 25.82 48.38 26.56
N VAL A 6 25.46 47.10 26.60
CA VAL A 6 25.30 46.31 25.34
C VAL A 6 24.04 46.81 24.64
N PRO A 7 24.09 47.28 23.37
CA PRO A 7 22.95 47.85 22.71
C PRO A 7 21.83 46.82 22.49
N ASP A 8 20.60 47.21 22.83
CA ASP A 8 19.35 46.41 22.70
C ASP A 8 19.14 45.82 21.29
N PHE A 9 19.78 46.35 20.31
CA PHE A 9 19.77 45.89 18.92
C PHE A 9 20.36 44.45 18.76
N PHE A 10 21.40 44.07 19.51
CA PHE A 10 21.99 42.76 19.46
C PHE A 10 21.10 41.69 20.12
N ILE A 11 20.35 42.05 21.16
CA ILE A 11 19.40 41.17 21.85
C ILE A 11 18.21 40.87 20.96
N PHE A 12 17.74 41.85 20.18
CA PHE A 12 16.63 41.70 19.25
C PHE A 12 16.95 40.77 18.06
N LEU A 13 18.15 40.88 17.48
CA LEU A 13 18.62 40.02 16.42
C LEU A 13 18.79 38.55 16.89
N SER A 14 19.30 38.35 18.11
CA SER A 14 19.46 37.03 18.71
C SER A 14 18.09 36.31 18.91
N ARG A 15 17.08 37.05 19.41
CA ARG A 15 15.72 36.49 19.60
C ARG A 15 15.04 36.14 18.28
N LYS A 16 15.20 36.95 17.24
CA LYS A 16 14.58 36.71 15.92
C LYS A 16 15.19 35.50 15.25
N THR A 17 16.50 35.29 15.40
CA THR A 17 17.21 34.11 14.81
C THR A 17 16.85 32.81 15.55
N GLN A 18 16.72 32.84 16.86
CA GLN A 18 16.30 31.66 17.64
C GLN A 18 14.86 31.25 17.30
N HIS A 19 13.93 32.19 17.14
CA HIS A 19 12.54 31.88 16.82
C HIS A 19 12.37 31.28 15.42
N THR A 20 13.20 31.66 14.45
CA THR A 20 13.18 31.07 13.10
C THR A 20 13.84 29.68 13.08
N MET A 21 14.87 29.44 13.87
CA MET A 21 15.50 28.13 13.99
C MET A 21 14.57 27.12 14.66
N THR A 22 13.86 27.50 15.72
CA THR A 22 12.88 26.60 16.38
C THR A 22 11.70 26.25 15.48
N LYS A 23 11.20 27.19 14.67
CA LYS A 23 10.15 26.89 13.68
C LYS A 23 10.64 25.90 12.61
N LYS A 24 11.82 26.09 12.06
CA LYS A 24 12.42 25.17 11.07
C LYS A 24 12.63 23.78 11.65
N LEU A 25 13.11 23.68 12.90
CA LEU A 25 13.30 22.40 13.58
C LEU A 25 11.94 21.72 13.84
N LEU A 26 10.93 22.45 14.26
CA LEU A 26 9.58 21.91 14.47
C LEU A 26 8.98 21.37 13.16
N PHE A 27 9.12 22.11 12.04
CA PHE A 27 8.70 21.64 10.73
C PHE A 27 9.45 20.37 10.28
N LEU A 28 10.75 20.27 10.56
CA LEU A 28 11.54 19.08 10.25
C LEU A 28 11.07 17.88 11.06
N ILE A 29 10.80 18.03 12.35
CA ILE A 29 10.31 16.96 13.22
C ILE A 29 8.91 16.51 12.75
N LEU A 30 8.01 17.42 12.41
CA LEU A 30 6.68 17.09 11.86
C LEU A 30 6.78 16.32 10.53
N PHE A 31 7.71 16.71 9.67
CA PHE A 31 7.92 16.04 8.38
C PHE A 31 8.46 14.61 8.54
N ILE A 32 9.39 14.40 9.47
CA ILE A 32 9.92 13.05 9.81
C ILE A 32 8.80 12.19 10.40
N ALA A 33 7.99 12.71 11.30
CA ALA A 33 6.88 11.98 11.90
C ALA A 33 5.82 11.56 10.87
N ALA A 34 5.50 12.40 9.90
CA ALA A 34 4.56 12.07 8.83
C ALA A 34 5.09 10.95 7.91
N ALA A 35 6.39 10.94 7.62
CA ALA A 35 7.02 9.90 6.81
C ALA A 35 7.00 8.52 7.51
N THR A 36 7.19 8.48 8.82
CA THR A 36 7.17 7.22 9.59
C THR A 36 5.76 6.62 9.70
N LEU A 37 4.72 7.45 9.79
CA LEU A 37 3.33 6.98 9.82
C LEU A 37 2.90 6.33 8.49
N GLY A 38 3.32 6.87 7.36
CA GLY A 38 3.06 6.28 6.04
C GLY A 38 3.70 4.90 5.87
N GLN A 39 4.93 4.72 6.33
CA GLN A 39 5.63 3.43 6.28
C GLN A 39 4.99 2.38 7.20
N ALA A 40 4.48 2.78 8.37
CA ALA A 40 3.79 1.88 9.28
C ALA A 40 2.49 1.31 8.67
N GLN A 41 1.78 2.07 7.84
CA GLN A 41 0.60 1.58 7.13
C GLN A 41 0.94 0.62 5.99
N VAL A 42 1.99 0.91 5.24
CA VAL A 42 2.43 0.04 4.13
C VAL A 42 2.93 -1.32 4.65
N SER A 43 3.59 -1.37 5.79
CA SER A 43 4.02 -2.63 6.40
C SER A 43 2.86 -3.55 6.77
N LYS A 44 1.68 -3.00 7.10
CA LYS A 44 0.46 -3.77 7.36
C LYS A 44 -0.13 -4.41 6.11
N MET A 45 0.29 -4.00 4.91
CA MET A 45 -0.14 -4.60 3.64
C MET A 45 0.56 -5.92 3.33
N LEU A 46 1.66 -6.24 4.01
CA LEU A 46 2.41 -7.48 3.81
C LEU A 46 1.64 -8.70 4.28
N GLY A 47 1.94 -9.87 3.68
CA GLY A 47 1.37 -11.15 4.01
C GLY A 47 0.22 -11.56 3.09
N GLN A 48 -0.62 -12.47 3.57
CA GLN A 48 -1.61 -13.17 2.76
C GLN A 48 -2.98 -12.51 2.78
N TRP A 49 -3.59 -12.41 1.60
CA TRP A 49 -4.88 -11.77 1.38
C TRP A 49 -5.77 -12.60 0.47
N ASN A 50 -7.04 -12.75 0.84
CA ASN A 50 -8.05 -13.38 0.00
C ASN A 50 -8.66 -12.36 -0.96
N THR A 51 -8.72 -12.70 -2.23
CA THR A 51 -9.36 -11.91 -3.29
C THR A 51 -10.76 -12.42 -3.57
N PHE A 52 -11.62 -11.54 -4.07
CA PHE A 52 -13.03 -11.85 -4.31
C PHE A 52 -13.43 -11.41 -5.72
N ASP A 53 -14.34 -12.16 -6.32
CA ASP A 53 -14.96 -11.77 -7.58
C ASP A 53 -15.85 -10.54 -7.37
N ASP A 54 -15.69 -9.53 -8.21
CA ASP A 54 -16.40 -8.25 -8.06
C ASP A 54 -17.90 -8.35 -8.35
N LYS A 55 -18.34 -9.38 -9.09
CA LYS A 55 -19.74 -9.57 -9.51
C LYS A 55 -20.48 -10.48 -8.55
N THR A 56 -19.84 -11.57 -8.14
CA THR A 56 -20.49 -12.62 -7.33
C THR A 56 -20.16 -12.50 -5.84
N GLY A 57 -19.08 -11.81 -5.49
CA GLY A 57 -18.55 -11.73 -4.12
C GLY A 57 -17.89 -13.04 -3.66
N GLU A 58 -17.71 -14.01 -4.55
CA GLU A 58 -17.09 -15.29 -4.22
C GLU A 58 -15.59 -15.15 -4.04
N MET A 59 -15.04 -15.87 -3.07
CA MET A 59 -13.60 -15.94 -2.84
C MET A 59 -12.94 -16.68 -4.00
N ARG A 60 -11.92 -16.06 -4.61
CA ARG A 60 -11.26 -16.57 -5.83
C ARG A 60 -9.87 -17.12 -5.54
N SER A 61 -9.05 -16.34 -4.85
CA SER A 61 -7.66 -16.71 -4.63
C SER A 61 -7.13 -16.18 -3.31
N CYS A 62 -6.01 -16.75 -2.86
CA CYS A 62 -5.14 -16.15 -1.88
C CYS A 62 -3.88 -15.66 -2.57
N VAL A 63 -3.49 -14.43 -2.25
CA VAL A 63 -2.28 -13.79 -2.75
C VAL A 63 -1.34 -13.51 -1.58
N ASN A 64 -0.04 -13.42 -1.85
CA ASN A 64 0.96 -13.05 -0.85
C ASN A 64 1.71 -11.79 -1.29
N ILE A 65 1.67 -10.76 -0.45
CA ILE A 65 2.42 -9.52 -0.65
C ILE A 65 3.72 -9.60 0.13
N THR A 66 4.82 -9.39 -0.57
CA THR A 66 6.17 -9.37 0.00
C THR A 66 6.88 -8.06 -0.29
N GLU A 67 7.89 -7.74 0.51
CA GLU A 67 8.76 -6.57 0.32
C GLU A 67 10.21 -7.03 0.23
N LYS A 68 10.94 -6.45 -0.72
CA LYS A 68 12.38 -6.63 -0.86
C LYS A 68 13.00 -5.33 -1.34
N ASN A 69 13.92 -4.76 -0.53
CA ASN A 69 14.66 -3.54 -0.88
C ASN A 69 13.76 -2.35 -1.24
N GLY A 70 12.68 -2.12 -0.49
CA GLY A 70 11.73 -1.03 -0.73
C GLY A 70 10.83 -1.23 -1.96
N THR A 71 10.78 -2.45 -2.47
CA THR A 71 9.96 -2.85 -3.62
C THR A 71 8.99 -3.94 -3.19
N TYR A 72 7.74 -3.80 -3.61
CA TYR A 72 6.64 -4.68 -3.22
C TYR A 72 6.19 -5.52 -4.41
N SER A 73 6.02 -6.82 -4.16
CA SER A 73 5.53 -7.81 -5.13
C SER A 73 4.34 -8.56 -4.55
N CYS A 74 3.49 -9.08 -5.41
CA CYS A 74 2.33 -9.89 -5.03
C CYS A 74 2.17 -11.06 -5.98
N GLU A 75 2.06 -12.25 -5.42
CA GLU A 75 1.93 -13.51 -6.16
C GLU A 75 0.66 -14.25 -5.73
N VAL A 76 -0.02 -14.89 -6.67
CA VAL A 76 -1.14 -15.80 -6.39
C VAL A 76 -0.58 -17.11 -5.83
N ILE A 77 -0.92 -17.44 -4.59
CA ILE A 77 -0.40 -18.65 -3.91
C ILE A 77 -1.42 -19.78 -3.80
N LYS A 78 -2.72 -19.48 -3.89
CA LYS A 78 -3.81 -20.49 -3.84
C LYS A 78 -4.99 -20.01 -4.69
N LEU A 79 -5.74 -20.97 -5.22
CA LEU A 79 -7.06 -20.76 -5.81
C LEU A 79 -8.10 -21.44 -4.92
N TYR A 80 -9.31 -20.91 -4.91
CA TYR A 80 -10.43 -21.46 -4.16
C TYR A 80 -11.59 -21.86 -5.07
N GLU A 81 -12.27 -22.93 -4.69
CA GLU A 81 -13.54 -23.35 -5.26
C GLU A 81 -14.51 -23.71 -4.12
N LYS A 82 -15.81 -23.75 -4.42
CA LYS A 82 -16.81 -24.27 -3.49
C LYS A 82 -16.98 -25.77 -3.67
N ASP A 83 -17.07 -26.49 -2.57
CA ASP A 83 -17.48 -27.87 -2.56
C ASP A 83 -19.00 -28.01 -2.73
N ALA A 84 -19.51 -29.25 -2.71
CA ALA A 84 -20.94 -29.55 -2.85
C ALA A 84 -21.81 -28.94 -1.74
N ASN A 85 -21.21 -28.59 -0.59
CA ASN A 85 -21.88 -27.96 0.54
C ASN A 85 -21.78 -26.43 0.53
N GLY A 86 -21.13 -25.86 -0.52
CA GLY A 86 -20.89 -24.42 -0.65
C GLY A 86 -19.75 -23.90 0.20
N GLN A 87 -18.93 -24.77 0.82
CA GLN A 87 -17.78 -24.38 1.60
C GLN A 87 -16.55 -24.17 0.70
N TYR A 88 -15.74 -23.17 0.99
CA TYR A 88 -14.52 -22.91 0.24
C TYR A 88 -13.44 -23.94 0.59
N LYS A 89 -12.86 -24.52 -0.44
CA LYS A 89 -11.66 -25.37 -0.35
C LYS A 89 -10.59 -24.90 -1.31
N VAL A 90 -9.33 -25.22 -1.00
CA VAL A 90 -8.20 -24.95 -1.88
C VAL A 90 -8.27 -25.87 -3.08
N MET A 91 -8.29 -25.28 -4.27
CA MET A 91 -8.26 -26.00 -5.54
C MET A 91 -6.93 -26.73 -5.71
N GLN A 92 -6.95 -27.98 -6.10
CA GLN A 92 -5.75 -28.80 -6.31
C GLN A 92 -5.50 -29.01 -7.81
N PRO A 93 -4.23 -29.12 -8.26
CA PRO A 93 -3.95 -29.53 -9.63
C PRO A 93 -4.43 -30.98 -9.90
N PRO A 94 -4.79 -31.31 -11.16
CA PRO A 94 -4.77 -30.43 -12.32
C PRO A 94 -5.87 -29.37 -12.27
N TYR A 95 -5.49 -28.11 -12.56
CA TYR A 95 -6.45 -27.01 -12.54
C TYR A 95 -7.41 -27.08 -13.72
N PRO A 96 -8.69 -26.70 -13.56
CA PRO A 96 -9.64 -26.58 -14.66
C PRO A 96 -9.15 -25.60 -15.74
N LYS A 97 -9.68 -25.77 -16.96
CA LYS A 97 -9.37 -24.86 -18.08
C LYS A 97 -9.62 -23.40 -17.71
N GLY A 98 -8.60 -22.57 -17.93
CA GLY A 98 -8.62 -21.14 -17.61
C GLY A 98 -8.03 -20.80 -16.24
N TYR A 99 -7.66 -21.80 -15.45
CA TYR A 99 -6.94 -21.62 -14.17
C TYR A 99 -5.50 -22.14 -14.21
N GLU A 100 -5.11 -22.74 -15.33
CA GLU A 100 -3.75 -23.25 -15.52
C GLU A 100 -2.74 -22.07 -15.50
N GLY A 101 -1.71 -22.20 -14.67
CA GLY A 101 -0.67 -21.21 -14.54
C GLY A 101 -1.05 -19.94 -13.75
N VAL A 102 -2.26 -19.90 -13.19
CA VAL A 102 -2.67 -18.73 -12.36
C VAL A 102 -1.95 -18.74 -11.01
N VAL A 103 -1.78 -19.91 -10.38
CA VAL A 103 -0.92 -20.04 -9.18
C VAL A 103 0.52 -19.80 -9.61
N GLY A 104 1.24 -18.96 -8.89
CA GLY A 104 2.57 -18.47 -9.24
C GLY A 104 2.58 -17.18 -10.09
N THR A 105 1.40 -16.71 -10.53
CA THR A 105 1.33 -15.44 -11.28
C THR A 105 1.61 -14.26 -10.38
N GLU A 106 2.56 -13.42 -10.78
CA GLU A 106 2.79 -12.11 -10.15
C GLU A 106 1.73 -11.11 -10.60
N LEU A 107 0.83 -10.73 -9.69
CA LEU A 107 -0.19 -9.69 -9.97
C LEU A 107 0.44 -8.30 -10.05
N PHE A 108 1.49 -8.06 -9.27
CA PHE A 108 2.35 -6.90 -9.41
C PHE A 108 3.75 -7.22 -8.91
N LYS A 109 4.71 -6.52 -9.47
CA LYS A 109 6.09 -6.45 -9.01
C LYS A 109 6.55 -5.01 -9.08
N GLU A 110 7.57 -4.69 -8.28
CA GLU A 110 8.18 -3.35 -8.31
C GLU A 110 7.23 -2.19 -7.94
N MET A 111 6.12 -2.46 -7.24
CA MET A 111 5.35 -1.38 -6.65
C MET A 111 6.19 -0.66 -5.60
N LYS A 112 5.97 0.65 -5.46
CA LYS A 112 6.68 1.51 -4.51
C LYS A 112 5.72 2.10 -3.48
N ALA A 113 6.21 2.29 -2.27
CA ALA A 113 5.51 3.07 -1.27
C ALA A 113 5.43 4.55 -1.69
N ASN A 114 4.25 5.13 -1.54
CA ASN A 114 3.98 6.55 -1.78
C ASN A 114 3.04 7.05 -0.67
N GLY A 115 3.63 7.57 0.40
CA GLY A 115 2.93 7.84 1.65
C GLY A 115 2.40 6.54 2.27
N ASP A 116 1.10 6.48 2.51
CA ASP A 116 0.35 5.35 3.07
C ASP A 116 -0.15 4.34 2.02
N GLN A 117 0.29 4.45 0.78
CA GLN A 117 -0.18 3.66 -0.36
C GLN A 117 0.98 2.95 -1.07
N LEU A 118 0.67 1.83 -1.74
CA LEU A 118 1.53 1.28 -2.78
C LEU A 118 1.04 1.74 -4.15
N LYS A 119 1.96 2.15 -5.02
CA LYS A 119 1.66 2.56 -6.40
C LYS A 119 2.61 1.88 -7.39
N GLY A 120 2.07 1.52 -8.55
CA GLY A 120 2.83 0.88 -9.62
C GLY A 120 1.95 0.36 -10.74
N LYS A 121 2.34 -0.78 -11.28
CA LYS A 121 1.57 -1.51 -12.29
C LYS A 121 0.99 -2.78 -11.67
N VAL A 122 -0.23 -3.15 -12.05
CA VAL A 122 -0.90 -4.38 -11.67
C VAL A 122 -1.33 -5.14 -12.92
N TYR A 123 -1.01 -6.42 -12.96
CA TYR A 123 -1.44 -7.35 -14.01
C TYR A 123 -2.75 -8.01 -13.59
N ASP A 124 -3.70 -8.07 -14.50
CA ASP A 124 -4.97 -8.76 -14.34
C ASP A 124 -4.94 -10.04 -15.21
N PRO A 125 -4.87 -11.24 -14.60
CA PRO A 125 -4.82 -12.49 -15.34
C PRO A 125 -6.07 -12.77 -16.17
N GLU A 126 -7.24 -12.29 -15.74
CA GLU A 126 -8.50 -12.51 -16.45
C GLU A 126 -8.55 -11.75 -17.79
N SER A 127 -8.21 -10.48 -17.77
CA SER A 127 -8.15 -9.66 -19.00
C SER A 127 -6.82 -9.74 -19.73
N GLN A 128 -5.79 -10.33 -19.12
CA GLN A 128 -4.40 -10.39 -19.60
C GLN A 128 -3.80 -8.99 -19.88
N LYS A 129 -4.22 -7.99 -19.10
CA LYS A 129 -3.81 -6.60 -19.26
C LYS A 129 -3.11 -6.06 -18.00
N THR A 130 -2.29 -5.06 -18.21
CA THR A 130 -1.62 -4.34 -17.14
C THR A 130 -2.23 -2.95 -16.97
N TYR A 131 -2.52 -2.61 -15.73
CA TYR A 131 -3.15 -1.35 -15.32
C TYR A 131 -2.23 -0.53 -14.41
N PHE A 132 -2.52 0.75 -14.24
CA PHE A 132 -1.97 1.50 -13.12
C PHE A 132 -2.63 1.02 -11.83
N GLY A 133 -1.81 0.65 -10.87
CA GLY A 133 -2.25 0.08 -9.60
C GLY A 133 -2.02 1.01 -8.43
N LYS A 134 -3.01 1.09 -7.55
CA LYS A 134 -2.91 1.74 -6.25
C LYS A 134 -3.51 0.83 -5.18
N ILE A 135 -2.76 0.58 -4.11
CA ILE A 135 -3.23 -0.21 -2.96
C ILE A 135 -3.27 0.68 -1.73
N THR A 136 -4.37 0.61 -1.00
CA THR A 136 -4.59 1.33 0.26
C THR A 136 -5.05 0.34 1.32
N TYR A 137 -4.48 0.42 2.52
CA TYR A 137 -4.90 -0.37 3.67
C TYR A 137 -6.01 0.35 4.45
N LYS A 138 -7.06 -0.38 4.81
CA LYS A 138 -8.18 0.07 5.63
C LYS A 138 -8.05 -0.51 7.05
N GLU A 139 -7.47 0.28 7.94
CA GLU A 139 -7.15 -0.16 9.31
C GLU A 139 -8.37 -0.62 10.10
N LYS A 140 -9.53 0.06 9.96
CA LYS A 140 -10.75 -0.27 10.70
C LYS A 140 -11.33 -1.64 10.36
N THR A 141 -11.14 -2.12 9.14
CA THR A 141 -11.73 -3.38 8.63
C THR A 141 -10.68 -4.44 8.36
N ASP A 142 -9.38 -4.12 8.51
CA ASP A 142 -8.24 -4.97 8.13
C ASP A 142 -8.39 -5.47 6.68
N GLU A 143 -8.62 -4.53 5.76
CA GLU A 143 -8.83 -4.81 4.34
C GLU A 143 -7.85 -4.02 3.48
N LEU A 144 -7.52 -4.57 2.31
CA LEU A 144 -6.86 -3.84 1.23
C LEU A 144 -7.87 -3.42 0.17
N VAL A 145 -7.73 -2.21 -0.32
CA VAL A 145 -8.43 -1.76 -1.53
C VAL A 145 -7.40 -1.60 -2.63
N LEU A 146 -7.45 -2.50 -3.62
CA LEU A 146 -6.69 -2.41 -4.86
C LEU A 146 -7.53 -1.67 -5.89
N ARG A 147 -7.02 -0.56 -6.42
CA ARG A 147 -7.61 0.14 -7.56
C ARG A 147 -6.73 -0.05 -8.80
N GLY A 148 -7.28 -0.70 -9.82
CA GLY A 148 -6.71 -0.78 -11.17
C GLY A 148 -7.33 0.27 -12.07
N SER A 149 -6.52 1.03 -12.83
CA SER A 149 -7.01 2.07 -13.74
C SER A 149 -6.25 2.10 -15.08
N LEU A 150 -6.93 2.56 -16.11
CA LEU A 150 -6.33 2.76 -17.44
C LEU A 150 -5.44 4.01 -17.47
N ASP A 151 -5.77 5.00 -16.66
CA ASP A 151 -5.06 6.27 -16.55
C ASP A 151 -4.26 6.36 -15.25
N LYS A 152 -3.17 7.12 -15.28
CA LYS A 152 -2.26 7.31 -14.13
C LYS A 152 -2.90 8.08 -12.97
N ALA A 153 -3.93 8.90 -13.25
CA ALA A 153 -4.67 9.64 -12.22
C ALA A 153 -5.63 8.74 -11.44
N GLY A 154 -5.97 7.55 -12.00
CA GLY A 154 -6.84 6.59 -11.34
C GLY A 154 -8.34 6.90 -11.52
N ILE A 155 -8.72 7.71 -12.52
CA ILE A 155 -10.10 8.12 -12.76
C ILE A 155 -10.87 6.98 -13.43
N LEU A 156 -10.35 6.46 -14.56
CA LEU A 156 -10.95 5.39 -15.33
C LEU A 156 -10.49 4.01 -14.82
N GLY A 157 -11.16 3.49 -13.81
CA GLY A 157 -10.75 2.23 -13.20
C GLY A 157 -11.79 1.63 -12.26
N ARG A 158 -11.50 0.41 -11.78
CA ARG A 158 -12.30 -0.30 -10.80
C ARG A 158 -11.50 -0.57 -9.53
N SER A 159 -12.20 -0.76 -8.43
CA SER A 159 -11.59 -1.12 -7.15
C SER A 159 -12.05 -2.49 -6.70
N GLN A 160 -11.16 -3.25 -6.13
CA GLN A 160 -11.40 -4.56 -5.56
C GLN A 160 -10.97 -4.54 -4.08
N THR A 161 -11.77 -5.16 -3.21
CA THR A 161 -11.45 -5.27 -1.79
C THR A 161 -10.92 -6.66 -1.50
N TRP A 162 -9.76 -6.73 -0.84
CA TRP A 162 -9.15 -7.97 -0.39
C TRP A 162 -9.22 -8.05 1.13
N LYS A 163 -9.48 -9.23 1.67
CA LYS A 163 -9.57 -9.48 3.11
C LYS A 163 -8.39 -10.29 3.58
N ARG A 164 -7.89 -10.00 4.76
CA ARG A 164 -6.77 -10.76 5.32
C ARG A 164 -7.11 -12.24 5.40
N ASN A 165 -6.18 -13.08 4.96
CA ASN A 165 -6.28 -14.52 5.13
C ASN A 165 -5.93 -14.85 6.59
N LYS A 166 -6.90 -15.39 7.33
CA LYS A 166 -6.76 -15.78 8.74
C LYS A 166 -6.53 -17.27 8.87
#